data_8d940a2d4f0160c7d6849e9678a7e6dc
#
_entry.id   8d940a2d4f0160c7d6849e9678a7e6dc
#
_cell.length_a   1.000
_cell.length_b   1.000
_cell.length_c   1.000
_cell.angle_alpha   90.00
_cell.angle_beta   90.00
_cell.angle_gamma   90.00
#
_symmetry.space_group_name_H-M   'P 1'
#
loop_
_entity.id
_entity.type
_entity.pdbx_description
1 polymer ?
#
loop_
_entity_poly.entity_id
_entity_poly.type
_entity_poly.pdbx_seq_one_letter_code
_entity_poly.pdbx_strand_id
1 'polypeptide(L)'
;MTASFTRRSLLSLAGVAGIGVAVAACSRADDASSGATTRAADGPSGASPGPSSSGSSSARPAATAVEPAQVPLAGGVTVTVTGTGLAAVQGVTVGGVAARDVQASATTVTFTAPHQAMYTAGSADVALFTSAIEPSPSANRSSDGNGSAANDGQAGATQDQATATPTPTAAPVPDASTAVATTSVAYAALTDVDRQLEYAMRYWADYNLAEYGTMNPIGGDCANYVSQTLIARGWEQRDDWYSRSGGAQHSATWTYCPAMDPWMTANAATFGLTRRSLDERSKVKVGDIVFYDWNDNRSPDHVTIVSEVFTEPDGTIRIKSASHNQDGPYRDLDEMITVQHPGGTAWFHTFDA
;
A
#
# COMPACT_ATOMS: atom_id res chain seq x y z
N MET A 1 55.94 -0.12 9.82
CA MET A 1 55.26 0.31 11.08
C MET A 1 53.79 0.04 10.91
N THR A 2 53.36 -1.07 11.47
CA THR A 2 51.98 -1.63 11.40
C THR A 2 51.21 -1.12 12.60
N ALA A 3 50.14 -0.37 12.38
CA ALA A 3 49.17 0.02 13.44
C ALA A 3 47.90 -0.78 13.27
N SER A 4 47.68 -1.69 14.23
CA SER A 4 46.47 -2.49 14.40
C SER A 4 45.41 -1.66 15.15
N PHE A 5 44.22 -1.46 14.58
CA PHE A 5 43.06 -0.88 15.29
C PHE A 5 42.10 -1.96 15.70
N THR A 6 41.94 -2.12 16.99
CA THR A 6 41.08 -3.08 17.67
C THR A 6 39.63 -2.54 17.68
N ARG A 7 38.68 -3.33 17.18
CA ARG A 7 37.22 -3.06 17.30
C ARG A 7 36.80 -3.25 18.74
N ARG A 8 36.20 -2.23 19.35
CA ARG A 8 35.43 -2.35 20.59
C ARG A 8 33.93 -2.40 20.26
N SER A 9 33.36 -3.57 20.51
CA SER A 9 31.91 -3.77 20.52
C SER A 9 31.31 -3.11 21.77
N LEU A 10 30.35 -2.22 21.58
CA LEU A 10 29.48 -1.72 22.64
C LEU A 10 28.10 -2.39 22.50
N LEU A 11 27.83 -3.37 23.35
CA LEU A 11 26.49 -3.86 23.60
C LEU A 11 25.76 -2.84 24.49
N SER A 12 24.69 -2.27 23.99
CA SER A 12 23.72 -1.55 24.82
C SER A 12 22.51 -2.44 25.08
N LEU A 13 22.39 -2.90 26.31
CA LEU A 13 21.20 -3.56 26.83
C LEU A 13 20.16 -2.47 27.13
N ALA A 14 19.04 -2.44 26.42
CA ALA A 14 17.86 -1.64 26.79
C ALA A 14 16.83 -2.58 27.46
N GLY A 15 16.57 -2.31 28.74
CA GLY A 15 15.64 -3.08 29.56
C GLY A 15 14.19 -2.80 29.18
N VAL A 16 13.41 -3.85 29.11
CA VAL A 16 11.95 -3.83 28.95
C VAL A 16 11.33 -3.59 30.33
N ALA A 17 10.71 -2.41 30.50
CA ALA A 17 9.85 -2.14 31.65
C ALA A 17 8.42 -2.61 31.33
N GLY A 18 8.01 -3.71 31.95
CA GLY A 18 6.64 -4.21 31.89
C GLY A 18 5.71 -3.32 32.73
N ILE A 19 4.65 -2.78 32.12
CA ILE A 19 3.53 -2.17 32.82
C ILE A 19 2.44 -3.21 32.96
N GLY A 20 2.30 -3.75 34.18
CA GLY A 20 1.18 -4.61 34.55
C GLY A 20 -0.09 -3.78 34.79
N VAL A 21 -1.15 -4.07 34.04
CA VAL A 21 -2.49 -3.56 34.35
C VAL A 21 -3.19 -4.56 35.25
N ALA A 22 -3.44 -4.15 36.48
CA ALA A 22 -4.23 -4.92 37.44
C ALA A 22 -5.73 -4.70 37.15
N VAL A 23 -6.44 -5.78 36.85
CA VAL A 23 -7.90 -5.80 36.79
C VAL A 23 -8.43 -6.07 38.20
N ALA A 24 -9.05 -5.07 38.79
CA ALA A 24 -9.75 -5.22 40.06
C ALA A 24 -11.15 -5.80 39.82
N ALA A 25 -11.38 -7.02 40.27
CA ALA A 25 -12.71 -7.61 40.40
C ALA A 25 -13.37 -7.08 41.69
N CYS A 26 -14.51 -6.43 41.55
CA CYS A 26 -15.41 -6.15 42.66
C CYS A 26 -16.56 -7.13 42.67
N SER A 27 -16.47 -8.13 43.51
CA SER A 27 -17.59 -8.94 43.98
C SER A 27 -18.38 -8.17 45.03
N ARG A 28 -19.71 -8.14 44.90
CA ARG A 28 -20.61 -7.85 46.03
C ARG A 28 -21.74 -8.88 46.01
N ALA A 29 -21.69 -9.76 46.99
CA ALA A 29 -22.83 -10.49 47.49
C ALA A 29 -23.46 -9.67 48.61
N ASP A 30 -24.74 -9.85 48.80
CA ASP A 30 -25.54 -9.78 50.04
C ASP A 30 -26.98 -9.44 49.63
N ASP A 31 -28.03 -9.89 50.19
CA ASP A 31 -28.33 -10.97 51.13
C ASP A 31 -29.88 -11.13 51.15
N ALA A 32 -30.27 -12.24 51.66
CA ALA A 32 -31.62 -12.79 51.80
C ALA A 32 -32.69 -11.86 52.38
N SER A 33 -33.97 -12.13 52.07
CA SER A 33 -34.98 -12.45 53.12
C SER A 33 -36.32 -12.87 52.51
N SER A 34 -36.64 -14.09 52.73
CA SER A 34 -37.87 -14.76 53.20
C SER A 34 -39.22 -14.04 53.17
N GLY A 35 -40.24 -14.78 52.70
CA GLY A 35 -41.67 -14.51 52.95
C GLY A 35 -42.58 -15.49 52.24
N ALA A 36 -42.88 -16.60 52.90
CA ALA A 36 -43.91 -17.55 52.45
C ALA A 36 -45.31 -16.99 52.69
N THR A 37 -46.24 -17.31 51.79
CA THR A 37 -47.57 -17.86 52.23
C THR A 37 -48.33 -18.42 51.03
N THR A 38 -48.87 -19.59 51.27
CA THR A 38 -49.78 -20.44 50.54
C THR A 38 -51.12 -19.81 50.13
N ARG A 39 -51.68 -20.18 48.97
CA ARG A 39 -53.02 -20.80 48.91
C ARG A 39 -53.32 -21.31 47.49
N ALA A 40 -53.82 -22.50 47.45
CA ALA A 40 -54.39 -23.22 46.31
C ALA A 40 -55.81 -22.74 45.93
N ALA A 41 -56.16 -22.89 44.67
CA ALA A 41 -57.45 -23.46 44.21
C ALA A 41 -57.56 -23.47 42.65
N ASP A 42 -57.69 -24.68 42.16
CA ASP A 42 -58.58 -25.27 41.14
C ASP A 42 -58.92 -24.53 39.85
N GLY A 43 -58.66 -25.28 38.72
CA GLY A 43 -59.67 -25.46 37.65
C GLY A 43 -59.04 -25.47 36.24
N PRO A 44 -59.32 -26.47 35.40
CA PRO A 44 -58.57 -26.75 34.17
C PRO A 44 -59.21 -26.04 32.95
N SER A 45 -58.35 -25.59 32.06
CA SER A 45 -58.76 -25.41 30.67
C SER A 45 -57.58 -25.51 29.72
N GLY A 46 -57.69 -26.50 28.83
CA GLY A 46 -56.69 -26.81 27.83
C GLY A 46 -56.48 -25.71 26.81
N ALA A 47 -55.25 -25.43 26.55
CA ALA A 47 -54.83 -24.77 25.34
C ALA A 47 -53.58 -25.49 24.84
N SER A 48 -53.66 -26.09 23.68
CA SER A 48 -52.52 -26.62 22.91
C SER A 48 -51.43 -25.59 22.76
N PRO A 49 -50.16 -25.93 22.95
CA PRO A 49 -49.06 -25.06 22.57
C PRO A 49 -49.01 -25.03 21.05
N GLY A 50 -49.35 -23.89 20.47
CA GLY A 50 -48.99 -23.58 19.10
C GLY A 50 -47.44 -23.63 18.92
N PRO A 51 -46.99 -23.93 17.72
CA PRO A 51 -45.56 -23.95 17.47
C PRO A 51 -44.94 -22.57 17.76
N SER A 52 -44.17 -22.49 18.81
CA SER A 52 -43.32 -21.33 19.04
C SER A 52 -42.39 -21.18 17.81
N SER A 53 -42.70 -20.25 16.96
CA SER A 53 -41.76 -19.77 15.98
C SER A 53 -40.59 -19.19 16.78
N SER A 54 -39.55 -20.00 16.96
CA SER A 54 -38.22 -19.53 17.38
C SER A 54 -37.75 -18.56 16.29
N GLY A 55 -38.14 -17.30 16.43
CA GLY A 55 -37.52 -16.21 15.70
C GLY A 55 -36.04 -16.29 16.00
N SER A 56 -35.31 -16.75 15.02
CA SER A 56 -33.84 -16.69 15.03
C SER A 56 -33.50 -15.19 15.09
N SER A 57 -33.31 -14.67 16.29
CA SER A 57 -32.73 -13.35 16.49
C SER A 57 -31.37 -13.43 15.83
N SER A 58 -31.23 -12.92 14.60
CA SER A 58 -29.92 -12.82 13.95
C SER A 58 -29.06 -11.95 14.86
N ALA A 59 -28.09 -12.58 15.49
CA ALA A 59 -27.13 -11.87 16.34
C ALA A 59 -26.55 -10.71 15.53
N ARG A 60 -26.50 -9.53 16.15
CA ARG A 60 -25.88 -8.36 15.53
C ARG A 60 -24.45 -8.74 15.11
N PRO A 61 -24.02 -8.44 13.88
CA PRO A 61 -22.67 -8.71 13.44
C PRO A 61 -21.62 -8.14 14.40
N ALA A 62 -20.63 -8.95 14.74
CA ALA A 62 -19.54 -8.55 15.63
C ALA A 62 -18.25 -9.24 15.20
N ALA A 63 -17.17 -8.48 15.04
CA ALA A 63 -15.83 -8.99 14.83
C ALA A 63 -15.17 -9.25 16.19
N THR A 64 -14.45 -10.38 16.34
CA THR A 64 -13.78 -10.78 17.60
C THR A 64 -12.30 -10.96 17.44
N ALA A 65 -11.81 -11.25 16.23
CA ALA A 65 -10.37 -11.41 15.92
C ALA A 65 -10.11 -11.08 14.44
N VAL A 66 -8.87 -10.74 14.14
CA VAL A 66 -8.36 -10.54 12.77
C VAL A 66 -6.99 -11.21 12.64
N GLU A 67 -6.81 -11.96 11.55
CA GLU A 67 -5.56 -12.67 11.26
C GLU A 67 -5.20 -12.58 9.77
N PRO A 68 -3.93 -12.26 9.43
CA PRO A 68 -2.87 -11.84 10.36
C PRO A 68 -3.15 -10.45 10.97
N ALA A 69 -2.64 -10.20 12.18
CA ALA A 69 -2.77 -8.90 12.84
C ALA A 69 -1.91 -7.81 12.18
N GLN A 70 -0.89 -8.21 11.42
CA GLN A 70 -0.05 -7.33 10.62
C GLN A 70 -0.09 -7.74 9.15
N VAL A 71 -0.20 -6.76 8.27
CA VAL A 71 -0.20 -6.94 6.81
C VAL A 71 0.89 -6.09 6.17
N PRO A 72 1.45 -6.53 5.01
CA PRO A 72 2.41 -5.74 4.24
C PRO A 72 1.81 -4.39 3.81
N LEU A 73 2.65 -3.36 3.71
CA LEU A 73 2.23 -2.05 3.15
C LEU A 73 1.72 -2.19 1.72
N ALA A 74 2.30 -3.08 0.94
CA ALA A 74 1.86 -3.39 -0.43
C ALA A 74 0.55 -4.20 -0.49
N GLY A 75 0.01 -4.65 0.65
CA GLY A 75 -1.20 -5.46 0.69
C GLY A 75 -1.02 -6.85 0.07
N GLY A 76 -2.06 -7.33 -0.61
CA GLY A 76 -2.02 -8.56 -1.40
C GLY A 76 -2.16 -9.86 -0.59
N VAL A 77 -2.16 -9.80 0.73
CA VAL A 77 -2.33 -10.97 1.59
C VAL A 77 -3.79 -11.20 1.95
N THR A 78 -4.15 -12.47 2.15
CA THR A 78 -5.49 -12.82 2.65
C THR A 78 -5.57 -12.52 4.14
N VAL A 79 -6.60 -11.78 4.53
CA VAL A 79 -6.96 -11.48 5.92
C VAL A 79 -8.26 -12.20 6.27
N THR A 80 -8.32 -12.76 7.47
CA THR A 80 -9.50 -13.42 8.03
C THR A 80 -9.98 -12.65 9.24
N VAL A 81 -11.22 -12.19 9.22
CA VAL A 81 -11.94 -11.66 10.39
C VAL A 81 -12.83 -12.77 10.94
N THR A 82 -12.68 -13.09 12.22
CA THR A 82 -13.54 -14.03 12.94
C THR A 82 -14.57 -13.26 13.77
N GLY A 83 -15.78 -13.80 13.88
CA GLY A 83 -16.85 -13.13 14.62
C GLY A 83 -18.15 -13.89 14.67
N THR A 84 -19.27 -13.19 14.83
CA THR A 84 -20.62 -13.74 14.85
C THR A 84 -21.54 -12.91 13.95
N GLY A 85 -22.54 -13.57 13.32
CA GLY A 85 -23.52 -12.88 12.46
C GLY A 85 -22.95 -12.32 11.16
N LEU A 86 -21.81 -12.82 10.67
CA LEU A 86 -21.07 -12.26 9.54
C LEU A 86 -21.57 -12.71 8.16
N ALA A 87 -22.52 -13.64 8.07
CA ALA A 87 -22.96 -14.23 6.80
C ALA A 87 -23.51 -13.23 5.76
N ALA A 88 -23.97 -12.07 6.21
CA ALA A 88 -24.53 -11.03 5.34
C ALA A 88 -23.46 -10.04 4.81
N VAL A 89 -22.20 -10.18 5.19
CA VAL A 89 -21.13 -9.27 4.73
C VAL A 89 -20.86 -9.53 3.26
N GLN A 90 -20.84 -8.44 2.47
CA GLN A 90 -20.56 -8.46 1.03
C GLN A 90 -19.42 -7.52 0.64
N GLY A 91 -19.06 -6.56 1.51
CA GLY A 91 -18.01 -5.58 1.27
C GLY A 91 -17.15 -5.37 2.51
N VAL A 92 -15.89 -5.06 2.28
CA VAL A 92 -14.91 -4.75 3.32
C VAL A 92 -14.08 -3.55 2.87
N THR A 93 -13.79 -2.64 3.80
CA THR A 93 -12.75 -1.63 3.60
C THR A 93 -11.66 -1.77 4.65
N VAL A 94 -10.43 -1.43 4.29
CA VAL A 94 -9.29 -1.34 5.20
C VAL A 94 -8.69 0.07 5.07
N GLY A 95 -8.77 0.86 6.14
CA GLY A 95 -8.35 2.27 6.09
C GLY A 95 -9.15 3.09 5.06
N GLY A 96 -10.41 2.73 4.79
CA GLY A 96 -11.26 3.37 3.79
C GLY A 96 -11.02 2.89 2.34
N VAL A 97 -10.08 1.97 2.10
CA VAL A 97 -9.82 1.39 0.77
C VAL A 97 -10.56 0.07 0.64
N ALA A 98 -11.28 -0.14 -0.47
CA ALA A 98 -12.03 -1.37 -0.72
C ALA A 98 -11.10 -2.59 -0.83
N ALA A 99 -11.44 -3.64 -0.08
CA ALA A 99 -10.77 -4.94 -0.18
C ALA A 99 -11.32 -5.75 -1.35
N ARG A 100 -10.53 -6.75 -1.82
CA ARG A 100 -10.91 -7.66 -2.91
C ARG A 100 -11.22 -9.06 -2.38
N ASP A 101 -11.83 -9.88 -3.21
CA ASP A 101 -12.07 -11.32 -2.96
C ASP A 101 -12.81 -11.59 -1.65
N VAL A 102 -13.78 -10.73 -1.30
CA VAL A 102 -14.55 -10.84 -0.06
C VAL A 102 -15.41 -12.10 -0.07
N GLN A 103 -15.22 -12.96 0.93
CA GLN A 103 -16.02 -14.16 1.16
C GLN A 103 -16.45 -14.21 2.61
N ALA A 104 -17.74 -14.45 2.85
CA ALA A 104 -18.32 -14.45 4.19
C ALA A 104 -19.03 -15.76 4.53
N SER A 105 -18.93 -16.14 5.79
CA SER A 105 -19.68 -17.21 6.45
C SER A 105 -20.38 -16.68 7.70
N ALA A 106 -21.07 -17.53 8.47
CA ALA A 106 -21.68 -17.11 9.72
C ALA A 106 -20.67 -16.59 10.76
N THR A 107 -19.42 -17.05 10.70
CA THR A 107 -18.39 -16.77 11.72
C THR A 107 -17.10 -16.21 11.18
N THR A 108 -16.91 -16.13 9.87
CA THR A 108 -15.68 -15.63 9.25
C THR A 108 -15.97 -14.76 8.04
N VAL A 109 -15.12 -13.75 7.82
CA VAL A 109 -15.00 -13.01 6.56
C VAL A 109 -13.54 -13.06 6.13
N THR A 110 -13.27 -13.51 4.90
CA THR A 110 -11.95 -13.47 4.29
C THR A 110 -11.92 -12.44 3.17
N PHE A 111 -10.79 -11.78 2.98
CA PHE A 111 -10.59 -10.81 1.91
C PHE A 111 -9.09 -10.64 1.62
N THR A 112 -8.78 -10.11 0.44
CA THR A 112 -7.43 -9.67 0.09
C THR A 112 -7.24 -8.22 0.54
N ALA A 113 -6.23 -7.98 1.40
CA ALA A 113 -5.91 -6.64 1.89
C ALA A 113 -5.48 -5.72 0.74
N PRO A 114 -6.02 -4.50 0.63
CA PRO A 114 -5.51 -3.49 -0.30
C PRO A 114 -4.12 -3.03 0.14
N HIS A 115 -3.37 -2.35 -0.73
CA HIS A 115 -2.17 -1.63 -0.30
C HIS A 115 -2.54 -0.42 0.57
N GLN A 116 -1.63 -0.01 1.44
CA GLN A 116 -1.80 1.21 2.24
C GLN A 116 -1.55 2.44 1.34
N ALA A 117 -2.42 3.45 1.43
CA ALA A 117 -2.49 4.55 0.47
C ALA A 117 -1.17 5.32 0.25
N MET A 118 -0.36 5.50 1.28
CA MET A 118 0.94 6.18 1.18
C MET A 118 2.09 5.28 1.67
N TYR A 119 1.85 3.96 1.69
CA TYR A 119 2.83 2.97 2.16
C TYR A 119 3.44 3.33 3.52
N THR A 120 2.63 3.89 4.41
CA THR A 120 3.05 4.31 5.76
C THR A 120 2.58 3.28 6.77
N ALA A 121 3.48 2.82 7.64
CA ALA A 121 3.14 1.89 8.72
C ALA A 121 2.16 2.53 9.71
N GLY A 122 1.22 1.72 10.21
CA GLY A 122 0.22 2.18 11.17
C GLY A 122 -1.02 1.30 11.24
N SER A 123 -1.91 1.60 12.18
CA SER A 123 -3.19 0.91 12.31
C SER A 123 -4.19 1.40 11.25
N ALA A 124 -4.96 0.48 10.70
CA ALA A 124 -6.05 0.76 9.78
C ALA A 124 -7.33 0.05 10.23
N ASP A 125 -8.44 0.77 10.20
CA ASP A 125 -9.75 0.20 10.53
C ASP A 125 -10.20 -0.75 9.43
N VAL A 126 -10.68 -1.93 9.82
CA VAL A 126 -11.35 -2.89 8.96
C VAL A 126 -12.85 -2.75 9.19
N ALA A 127 -13.58 -2.23 8.21
CA ALA A 127 -15.02 -2.03 8.28
C ALA A 127 -15.75 -3.01 7.38
N LEU A 128 -16.76 -3.70 7.91
CA LEU A 128 -17.54 -4.74 7.25
C LEU A 128 -18.94 -4.19 6.87
N PHE A 129 -19.38 -4.44 5.63
CA PHE A 129 -20.63 -3.91 5.08
C PHE A 129 -21.49 -5.02 4.50
N THR A 130 -22.80 -4.86 4.55
CA THR A 130 -23.77 -5.78 3.93
C THR A 130 -24.04 -5.49 2.45
N SER A 131 -23.48 -4.41 1.92
CA SER A 131 -23.45 -4.10 0.49
C SER A 131 -22.09 -4.44 -0.11
N ALA A 132 -22.08 -4.90 -1.35
CA ALA A 132 -20.84 -5.03 -2.11
C ALA A 132 -20.21 -3.65 -2.30
N ILE A 133 -18.89 -3.62 -2.25
CA ILE A 133 -18.08 -2.43 -2.52
C ILE A 133 -17.19 -2.78 -3.71
N GLU A 134 -17.37 -2.07 -4.81
CA GLU A 134 -16.49 -2.23 -5.95
C GLU A 134 -15.11 -1.67 -5.60
N PRO A 135 -14.04 -2.44 -5.80
CA PRO A 135 -12.69 -1.92 -5.65
C PRO A 135 -12.51 -0.73 -6.59
N SER A 136 -12.31 0.44 -6.00
CA SER A 136 -12.04 1.62 -6.83
C SER A 136 -10.70 1.45 -7.54
N PRO A 137 -10.60 1.72 -8.84
CA PRO A 137 -9.35 1.63 -9.58
C PRO A 137 -8.27 2.60 -9.10
N SER A 138 -8.53 3.45 -8.16
CA SER A 138 -7.53 4.28 -7.47
C SER A 138 -8.19 5.00 -6.31
N ALA A 139 -8.04 4.49 -5.11
CA ALA A 139 -8.36 5.25 -3.90
C ALA A 139 -7.41 6.47 -3.72
N ASN A 140 -6.27 6.45 -4.39
CA ASN A 140 -5.27 7.51 -4.40
C ASN A 140 -5.41 8.39 -5.66
N ARG A 141 -6.58 8.98 -5.86
CA ARG A 141 -6.62 10.22 -6.63
C ARG A 141 -6.00 11.29 -5.74
N SER A 142 -4.70 11.48 -5.83
CA SER A 142 -4.14 12.74 -5.43
C SER A 142 -4.96 13.81 -6.14
N SER A 143 -5.66 14.63 -5.36
CA SER A 143 -6.00 15.98 -5.80
C SER A 143 -4.77 16.49 -6.52
N ASP A 144 -4.91 16.84 -7.78
CA ASP A 144 -3.88 17.43 -8.61
C ASP A 144 -3.04 18.38 -7.76
N GLY A 145 -1.97 17.82 -7.18
CA GLY A 145 -0.94 18.64 -6.62
C GLY A 145 -0.36 19.36 -7.82
N ASN A 146 -0.75 20.59 -8.00
CA ASN A 146 -0.10 21.56 -8.85
C ASN A 146 1.34 21.68 -8.35
N GLY A 147 2.13 20.64 -8.64
CA GLY A 147 3.56 20.64 -8.45
C GLY A 147 4.07 21.71 -9.39
N SER A 148 4.47 22.81 -8.80
CA SER A 148 5.18 23.90 -9.46
C SER A 148 6.17 23.27 -10.42
N ALA A 149 5.99 23.48 -11.71
CA ALA A 149 6.97 23.10 -12.71
C ALA A 149 8.29 23.78 -12.36
N ALA A 150 9.16 23.01 -11.70
CA ALA A 150 10.53 23.41 -11.51
C ALA A 150 11.22 23.18 -12.85
N ASN A 151 11.35 24.24 -13.61
CA ASN A 151 12.28 24.52 -14.70
C ASN A 151 12.99 23.30 -15.30
N ASP A 152 12.31 22.61 -16.20
CA ASP A 152 13.00 21.86 -17.25
C ASP A 152 13.52 22.88 -18.26
N GLY A 153 14.86 22.98 -18.34
CA GLY A 153 15.53 23.85 -19.30
C GLY A 153 15.38 23.36 -20.74
N GLN A 154 14.13 23.21 -21.22
CA GLN A 154 13.84 22.96 -22.64
C GLN A 154 12.82 23.99 -23.10
N ALA A 155 13.28 24.85 -23.99
CA ALA A 155 12.49 25.92 -24.57
C ALA A 155 11.41 25.39 -25.49
N GLY A 156 10.17 25.84 -25.29
CA GLY A 156 9.20 26.10 -26.33
C GLY A 156 8.31 24.98 -26.80
N ALA A 157 7.29 24.62 -25.99
CA ALA A 157 6.04 24.11 -26.53
C ALA A 157 4.87 24.89 -25.92
N THR A 158 4.10 25.55 -26.73
CA THR A 158 2.82 26.21 -26.39
C THR A 158 1.85 25.14 -25.85
N GLN A 159 1.36 25.35 -24.62
CA GLN A 159 0.30 24.55 -24.03
C GLN A 159 -1.00 24.74 -24.78
N ASP A 160 -1.34 23.83 -25.69
CA ASP A 160 -2.71 23.60 -26.08
C ASP A 160 -3.37 22.76 -24.99
N GLN A 161 -4.39 23.32 -24.32
CA GLN A 161 -5.24 22.62 -23.37
C GLN A 161 -6.03 21.53 -24.13
N ALA A 162 -5.51 20.30 -24.12
CA ALA A 162 -6.28 19.15 -24.51
C ALA A 162 -7.37 18.91 -23.46
N THR A 163 -8.63 18.94 -23.90
CA THR A 163 -9.82 18.68 -23.09
C THR A 163 -9.73 17.25 -22.57
N ALA A 164 -9.45 17.09 -21.28
CA ALA A 164 -9.41 15.79 -20.63
C ALA A 164 -10.77 15.09 -20.76
N THR A 165 -10.79 13.91 -21.33
CA THR A 165 -11.97 13.03 -21.34
C THR A 165 -12.33 12.72 -19.88
N PRO A 166 -13.60 12.87 -19.44
CA PRO A 166 -13.98 12.59 -18.06
C PRO A 166 -13.73 11.12 -17.74
N THR A 167 -12.79 10.87 -16.85
CA THR A 167 -12.54 9.53 -16.28
C THR A 167 -13.78 9.08 -15.51
N PRO A 168 -14.23 7.82 -15.63
CA PRO A 168 -15.38 7.33 -14.89
C PRO A 168 -15.21 7.55 -13.39
N THR A 169 -16.17 8.21 -12.78
CA THR A 169 -16.19 8.47 -11.34
C THR A 169 -16.36 7.14 -10.62
N ALA A 170 -15.35 6.71 -9.87
CA ALA A 170 -15.46 5.54 -9.01
C ALA A 170 -16.65 5.69 -8.05
N ALA A 171 -17.39 4.61 -7.81
CA ALA A 171 -18.47 4.61 -6.83
C ALA A 171 -17.91 5.04 -5.46
N PRO A 172 -18.63 5.89 -4.71
CA PRO A 172 -18.15 6.34 -3.41
C PRO A 172 -18.04 5.15 -2.47
N VAL A 173 -16.90 5.03 -1.78
CA VAL A 173 -16.71 4.06 -0.70
C VAL A 173 -17.71 4.42 0.41
N PRO A 174 -18.48 3.46 0.97
CA PRO A 174 -19.42 3.73 2.06
C PRO A 174 -18.70 4.35 3.27
N ASP A 175 -19.41 5.24 3.96
CA ASP A 175 -18.92 5.80 5.21
C ASP A 175 -18.76 4.68 6.26
N ALA A 176 -17.61 4.66 6.95
CA ALA A 176 -17.31 3.67 7.97
C ALA A 176 -18.35 3.64 9.11
N SER A 177 -19.09 4.73 9.35
CA SER A 177 -20.20 4.79 10.31
C SER A 177 -21.38 3.89 9.95
N THR A 178 -21.51 3.47 8.69
CA THR A 178 -22.54 2.54 8.21
C THR A 178 -22.11 1.07 8.27
N ALA A 179 -20.90 0.78 8.74
CA ALA A 179 -20.39 -0.57 8.89
C ALA A 179 -21.20 -1.36 9.92
N VAL A 180 -21.46 -2.63 9.63
CA VAL A 180 -22.18 -3.54 10.54
C VAL A 180 -21.27 -4.10 11.64
N ALA A 181 -19.97 -4.16 11.41
CA ALA A 181 -18.94 -4.49 12.39
C ALA A 181 -17.61 -3.85 11.98
N THR A 182 -16.75 -3.59 12.96
CA THR A 182 -15.41 -3.03 12.76
C THR A 182 -14.38 -3.78 13.58
N THR A 183 -13.15 -3.82 13.11
CA THR A 183 -11.94 -4.25 13.81
C THR A 183 -10.76 -3.45 13.27
N SER A 184 -9.52 -3.82 13.55
CA SER A 184 -8.34 -3.14 13.01
C SER A 184 -7.24 -4.12 12.66
N VAL A 185 -6.39 -3.75 11.69
CA VAL A 185 -5.17 -4.44 11.30
C VAL A 185 -4.03 -3.43 11.28
N ALA A 186 -2.80 -3.88 11.51
CA ALA A 186 -1.64 -3.01 11.41
C ALA A 186 -0.91 -3.22 10.07
N TYR A 187 -0.72 -2.15 9.30
CA TYR A 187 0.20 -2.15 8.18
C TYR A 187 1.64 -1.99 8.66
N ALA A 188 2.56 -2.76 8.11
CA ALA A 188 3.98 -2.71 8.44
C ALA A 188 4.84 -3.02 7.21
N ALA A 189 6.08 -2.51 7.20
CA ALA A 189 7.07 -2.84 6.17
C ALA A 189 7.63 -4.25 6.41
N LEU A 190 6.93 -5.27 5.93
CA LEU A 190 7.25 -6.68 6.14
C LEU A 190 8.12 -7.28 5.03
N THR A 191 8.09 -6.69 3.84
CA THR A 191 8.80 -7.17 2.64
C THR A 191 9.81 -6.15 2.14
N ASP A 192 10.68 -6.57 1.22
CA ASP A 192 11.62 -5.67 0.54
C ASP A 192 10.88 -4.61 -0.28
N VAL A 193 9.76 -4.99 -0.91
CA VAL A 193 8.88 -4.08 -1.65
C VAL A 193 8.28 -3.02 -0.71
N ASP A 194 7.85 -3.43 0.48
CA ASP A 194 7.29 -2.48 1.45
C ASP A 194 8.31 -1.42 1.84
N ARG A 195 9.56 -1.83 2.13
CA ARG A 195 10.64 -0.89 2.48
C ARG A 195 10.97 0.07 1.33
N GLN A 196 10.98 -0.45 0.09
CA GLN A 196 11.19 0.35 -1.10
C GLN A 196 10.09 1.41 -1.27
N LEU A 197 8.82 1.01 -1.16
CA LEU A 197 7.69 1.88 -1.38
C LEU A 197 7.49 2.86 -0.21
N GLU A 198 7.74 2.45 1.03
CA GLU A 198 7.76 3.36 2.19
C GLU A 198 8.80 4.47 1.99
N TYR A 199 10.01 4.13 1.52
CA TYR A 199 11.03 5.10 1.18
C TYR A 199 10.58 6.01 0.03
N ALA A 200 10.07 5.43 -1.05
CA ALA A 200 9.61 6.17 -2.21
C ALA A 200 8.54 7.19 -1.82
N MET A 201 7.51 6.78 -1.06
CA MET A 201 6.44 7.67 -0.62
C MET A 201 6.88 8.73 0.39
N ARG A 202 7.93 8.47 1.15
CA ARG A 202 8.49 9.45 2.07
C ARG A 202 9.22 10.56 1.35
N TYR A 203 9.90 10.26 0.23
CA TYR A 203 10.87 11.17 -0.38
C TYR A 203 10.52 11.63 -1.81
N TRP A 204 9.35 11.30 -2.34
CA TRP A 204 8.96 11.74 -3.69
C TRP A 204 8.88 13.27 -3.86
N ALA A 205 8.56 14.01 -2.79
CA ALA A 205 8.49 15.46 -2.77
C ALA A 205 9.58 16.11 -1.89
N ASP A 206 9.97 15.43 -0.82
CA ASP A 206 10.92 15.93 0.18
C ASP A 206 12.24 15.16 0.03
N TYR A 207 13.06 15.59 -0.92
CA TYR A 207 14.29 14.92 -1.35
C TYR A 207 15.24 14.66 -0.17
N ASN A 208 15.81 13.45 -0.10
CA ASN A 208 16.79 13.06 0.95
C ASN A 208 18.18 13.70 0.70
N LEU A 209 18.21 15.03 0.75
CA LEU A 209 19.39 15.83 0.42
C LEU A 209 20.57 15.55 1.35
N ALA A 210 20.32 15.22 2.60
CA ALA A 210 21.37 15.00 3.59
C ALA A 210 22.22 13.75 3.28
N GLU A 211 21.60 12.71 2.75
CA GLU A 211 22.26 11.43 2.50
C GLU A 211 22.74 11.28 1.05
N TYR A 212 21.96 11.78 0.09
CA TYR A 212 22.22 11.54 -1.35
C TYR A 212 22.38 12.81 -2.18
N GLY A 213 22.18 14.00 -1.59
CA GLY A 213 22.18 15.24 -2.34
C GLY A 213 21.07 15.30 -3.39
N THR A 214 21.24 16.13 -4.41
CA THR A 214 20.38 16.17 -5.60
C THR A 214 21.20 16.26 -6.87
N MET A 215 20.74 15.59 -7.93
CA MET A 215 21.34 15.61 -9.26
C MET A 215 20.67 16.60 -10.21
N ASN A 216 19.68 17.37 -9.76
CA ASN A 216 18.99 18.39 -10.57
C ASN A 216 19.94 19.37 -11.26
N PRO A 217 21.02 19.86 -10.61
CA PRO A 217 21.97 20.77 -11.29
C PRO A 217 22.75 20.14 -12.46
N ILE A 218 22.78 18.81 -12.57
CA ILE A 218 23.56 18.09 -13.59
C ILE A 218 22.72 17.25 -14.56
N GLY A 219 21.40 17.44 -14.56
CA GLY A 219 20.52 16.85 -15.58
C GLY A 219 19.29 16.11 -15.06
N GLY A 220 19.10 16.01 -13.75
CA GLY A 220 17.92 15.41 -13.16
C GLY A 220 18.20 14.40 -12.07
N ASP A 221 17.22 14.17 -11.20
CA ASP A 221 17.33 13.38 -9.98
C ASP A 221 16.59 12.03 -10.02
N CYS A 222 15.90 11.72 -11.12
CA CYS A 222 15.06 10.52 -11.23
C CYS A 222 15.84 9.22 -10.96
N ALA A 223 17.03 9.05 -11.57
CA ALA A 223 17.85 7.87 -11.37
C ALA A 223 18.47 7.83 -9.95
N ASN A 224 18.86 8.99 -9.39
CA ASN A 224 19.28 9.09 -8.00
C ASN A 224 18.18 8.64 -7.04
N TYR A 225 16.94 9.08 -7.26
CA TYR A 225 15.81 8.68 -6.45
C TYR A 225 15.52 7.18 -6.55
N VAL A 226 15.47 6.62 -7.77
CA VAL A 226 15.26 5.18 -7.96
C VAL A 226 16.36 4.38 -7.27
N SER A 227 17.64 4.79 -7.40
CA SER A 227 18.76 4.13 -6.72
C SER A 227 18.60 4.13 -5.19
N GLN A 228 18.12 5.22 -4.60
CA GLN A 228 17.84 5.30 -3.15
C GLN A 228 16.75 4.32 -2.74
N THR A 229 15.68 4.20 -3.55
CA THR A 229 14.59 3.24 -3.27
C THR A 229 15.08 1.79 -3.33
N LEU A 230 16.03 1.48 -4.21
CA LEU A 230 16.65 0.15 -4.31
C LEU A 230 17.55 -0.16 -3.10
N ILE A 231 18.24 0.83 -2.53
CA ILE A 231 18.94 0.68 -1.24
C ILE A 231 17.91 0.34 -0.13
N ALA A 232 16.79 1.06 -0.07
CA ALA A 232 15.74 0.77 0.90
C ALA A 232 15.13 -0.64 0.69
N ARG A 233 15.07 -1.12 -0.55
CA ARG A 233 14.69 -2.49 -0.90
C ARG A 233 15.66 -3.54 -0.36
N GLY A 234 16.91 -3.17 -0.07
CA GLY A 234 17.94 -4.07 0.44
C GLY A 234 19.11 -4.30 -0.51
N TRP A 235 19.20 -3.55 -1.62
CA TRP A 235 20.39 -3.59 -2.47
C TRP A 235 21.57 -2.93 -1.77
N GLU A 236 22.76 -3.37 -2.08
CA GLU A 236 24.01 -2.81 -1.56
C GLU A 236 24.74 -2.06 -2.65
N GLN A 237 25.38 -0.95 -2.28
CA GLN A 237 26.25 -0.21 -3.19
C GLN A 237 27.42 -1.08 -3.65
N ARG A 238 27.86 -0.88 -4.90
CA ARG A 238 28.94 -1.59 -5.56
C ARG A 238 29.93 -0.58 -6.14
N ASP A 239 31.09 -1.02 -6.62
CA ASP A 239 32.08 -0.13 -7.21
C ASP A 239 31.58 0.52 -8.53
N ASP A 240 30.63 -0.11 -9.20
CA ASP A 240 30.02 0.35 -10.44
C ASP A 240 28.61 0.97 -10.26
N TRP A 241 28.03 0.97 -9.04
CA TRP A 241 26.75 1.56 -8.72
C TRP A 241 26.75 2.06 -7.27
N TYR A 242 27.00 3.36 -7.10
CA TYR A 242 27.17 3.96 -5.77
C TYR A 242 26.85 5.45 -5.73
N SER A 243 26.54 5.96 -4.52
CA SER A 243 26.53 7.36 -4.12
C SER A 243 27.16 7.48 -2.73
N ARG A 244 28.11 8.39 -2.55
CA ARG A 244 28.88 8.59 -1.33
C ARG A 244 29.00 10.08 -0.99
N SER A 245 29.32 10.39 0.26
CA SER A 245 29.60 11.77 0.70
C SER A 245 28.45 12.74 0.39
N GLY A 246 27.19 12.34 0.71
CA GLY A 246 26.02 13.18 0.46
C GLY A 246 25.78 13.44 -1.03
N GLY A 247 26.03 12.46 -1.89
CA GLY A 247 25.87 12.58 -3.35
C GLY A 247 27.06 13.21 -4.09
N ALA A 248 28.10 13.72 -3.36
CA ALA A 248 29.23 14.37 -4.00
C ALA A 248 30.11 13.40 -4.82
N GLN A 249 30.04 12.11 -4.55
CA GLN A 249 30.73 11.05 -5.29
C GLN A 249 29.71 10.01 -5.70
N HIS A 250 29.52 9.80 -6.98
CA HIS A 250 28.54 8.87 -7.51
C HIS A 250 28.98 8.27 -8.84
N SER A 251 28.45 7.09 -9.17
CA SER A 251 28.59 6.49 -10.49
C SER A 251 27.51 7.02 -11.45
N ALA A 252 27.79 6.99 -12.74
CA ALA A 252 26.78 7.32 -13.76
C ALA A 252 25.59 6.33 -13.72
N THR A 253 25.83 5.08 -13.38
CA THR A 253 24.80 4.04 -13.22
C THR A 253 23.84 4.30 -12.05
N TRP A 254 24.24 5.14 -11.09
CA TRP A 254 23.40 5.58 -9.99
C TRP A 254 22.54 6.80 -10.34
N THR A 255 23.08 7.75 -11.12
CA THR A 255 22.49 9.09 -11.31
C THR A 255 21.94 9.37 -12.70
N TYR A 256 22.17 8.49 -13.68
CA TYR A 256 21.88 8.75 -15.08
C TYR A 256 21.17 7.56 -15.72
N CYS A 257 19.88 7.71 -16.07
CA CYS A 257 19.05 6.61 -16.55
C CYS A 257 19.57 5.93 -17.84
N PRO A 258 20.18 6.64 -18.84
CA PRO A 258 20.82 5.95 -19.97
C PRO A 258 22.03 5.07 -19.60
N ALA A 259 22.64 5.28 -18.44
CA ALA A 259 23.68 4.38 -17.92
C ALA A 259 23.09 3.29 -17.02
N MET A 260 22.00 3.59 -16.30
CA MET A 260 21.34 2.67 -15.37
C MET A 260 20.66 1.50 -16.10
N ASP A 261 19.89 1.74 -17.17
CA ASP A 261 19.17 0.68 -17.90
C ASP A 261 20.09 -0.43 -18.44
N PRO A 262 21.15 -0.14 -19.19
CA PRO A 262 22.07 -1.19 -19.66
C PRO A 262 22.82 -1.85 -18.51
N TRP A 263 23.14 -1.14 -17.42
CA TRP A 263 23.75 -1.73 -16.24
C TRP A 263 22.80 -2.72 -15.54
N MET A 264 21.53 -2.38 -15.37
CA MET A 264 20.52 -3.29 -14.82
C MET A 264 20.34 -4.51 -15.73
N THR A 265 20.30 -4.32 -17.03
CA THR A 265 20.21 -5.42 -18.01
C THR A 265 21.41 -6.37 -17.89
N ALA A 266 22.62 -5.83 -17.77
CA ALA A 266 23.85 -6.63 -17.65
C ALA A 266 23.93 -7.39 -16.30
N ASN A 267 23.31 -6.86 -15.26
CA ASN A 267 23.30 -7.44 -13.91
C ASN A 267 21.95 -8.12 -13.57
N ALA A 268 21.08 -8.35 -14.55
CA ALA A 268 19.73 -8.84 -14.35
C ALA A 268 19.70 -10.15 -13.53
N ALA A 269 20.56 -11.11 -13.86
CA ALA A 269 20.65 -12.38 -13.13
C ALA A 269 21.09 -12.21 -11.66
N THR A 270 21.89 -11.21 -11.36
CA THR A 270 22.36 -10.93 -9.99
C THR A 270 21.24 -10.38 -9.10
N PHE A 271 20.39 -9.57 -9.69
CA PHE A 271 19.34 -8.83 -8.96
C PHE A 271 17.94 -9.44 -9.15
N GLY A 272 17.82 -10.56 -9.85
CA GLY A 272 16.53 -11.18 -10.14
C GLY A 272 15.64 -10.26 -10.96
N LEU A 273 16.19 -9.66 -12.03
CA LEU A 273 15.47 -8.75 -12.89
C LEU A 273 15.14 -9.40 -14.24
N THR A 274 13.99 -9.08 -14.78
CA THR A 274 13.62 -9.38 -16.16
C THR A 274 13.22 -8.08 -16.86
N ARG A 275 13.90 -7.76 -17.98
CA ARG A 275 13.51 -6.61 -18.82
C ARG A 275 12.31 -6.97 -19.66
N ARG A 276 11.28 -6.10 -19.65
CA ARG A 276 9.99 -6.32 -20.33
C ARG A 276 9.61 -5.11 -21.17
N SER A 277 8.97 -5.37 -22.30
CA SER A 277 8.40 -4.34 -23.16
C SER A 277 7.09 -3.78 -22.59
N LEU A 278 6.61 -2.67 -23.15
CA LEU A 278 5.33 -2.06 -22.80
C LEU A 278 4.15 -3.03 -23.00
N ASP A 279 4.22 -3.94 -24.00
CA ASP A 279 3.19 -4.94 -24.28
C ASP A 279 3.08 -6.01 -23.17
N GLU A 280 4.13 -6.17 -22.35
CA GLU A 280 4.16 -7.11 -21.23
C GLU A 280 3.71 -6.48 -19.91
N ARG A 281 3.00 -5.34 -19.94
CA ARG A 281 2.54 -4.61 -18.75
C ARG A 281 1.75 -5.48 -17.76
N SER A 282 1.14 -6.59 -18.20
CA SER A 282 0.44 -7.55 -17.34
C SER A 282 1.36 -8.31 -16.37
N LYS A 283 2.67 -8.23 -16.56
CA LYS A 283 3.69 -8.84 -15.69
C LYS A 283 4.25 -7.86 -14.67
N VAL A 284 3.88 -6.58 -14.78
CA VAL A 284 4.38 -5.52 -13.90
C VAL A 284 3.63 -5.56 -12.57
N LYS A 285 4.35 -5.30 -11.51
CA LYS A 285 3.84 -5.24 -10.14
C LYS A 285 4.45 -4.05 -9.38
N VAL A 286 3.87 -3.71 -8.27
CA VAL A 286 4.38 -2.64 -7.40
C VAL A 286 5.82 -2.91 -6.99
N GLY A 287 6.65 -1.85 -6.97
CA GLY A 287 8.08 -1.94 -6.70
C GLY A 287 8.94 -2.23 -7.93
N ASP A 288 8.36 -2.56 -9.09
CA ASP A 288 9.10 -2.69 -10.34
C ASP A 288 9.55 -1.31 -10.84
N ILE A 289 10.48 -1.30 -11.80
CA ILE A 289 11.13 -0.09 -12.32
C ILE A 289 10.61 0.18 -13.72
N VAL A 290 10.24 1.44 -14.00
CA VAL A 290 9.83 1.91 -15.34
C VAL A 290 10.87 2.85 -15.88
N PHE A 291 11.33 2.59 -17.09
CA PHE A 291 12.10 3.53 -17.91
C PHE A 291 11.23 4.10 -18.99
N TYR A 292 11.32 5.40 -19.22
CA TYR A 292 10.60 6.14 -20.25
C TYR A 292 11.56 6.69 -21.27
N ASP A 293 11.19 6.62 -22.53
CA ASP A 293 11.86 7.23 -23.66
C ASP A 293 10.84 8.16 -24.33
N TRP A 294 11.06 9.48 -24.17
CA TRP A 294 10.09 10.49 -24.56
C TRP A 294 9.97 10.70 -26.07
N ASN A 295 10.97 10.26 -26.82
CA ASN A 295 11.10 10.51 -28.26
C ASN A 295 11.37 9.25 -29.10
N ASP A 296 11.25 8.06 -28.48
CA ASP A 296 11.46 6.73 -29.10
C ASP A 296 12.85 6.59 -29.79
N ASN A 297 13.87 7.14 -29.15
CA ASN A 297 15.26 7.06 -29.66
C ASN A 297 16.05 5.89 -29.07
N ARG A 298 15.42 5.05 -28.24
CA ARG A 298 15.96 3.89 -27.52
C ARG A 298 16.96 4.22 -26.40
N SER A 299 16.95 5.47 -25.95
CA SER A 299 17.70 5.93 -24.78
C SER A 299 16.69 6.45 -23.75
N PRO A 300 16.70 5.97 -22.51
CA PRO A 300 15.72 6.43 -21.53
C PRO A 300 16.02 7.87 -21.11
N ASP A 301 14.96 8.68 -21.06
CA ASP A 301 15.01 10.07 -20.58
C ASP A 301 14.61 10.15 -19.10
N HIS A 302 13.85 9.16 -18.60
CA HIS A 302 13.34 9.16 -17.24
C HIS A 302 13.23 7.76 -16.65
N VAL A 303 13.22 7.67 -15.31
CA VAL A 303 13.06 6.39 -14.59
C VAL A 303 12.27 6.60 -13.30
N THR A 304 11.39 5.64 -12.98
CA THR A 304 10.47 5.72 -11.85
C THR A 304 10.29 4.35 -11.18
N ILE A 305 9.62 4.33 -10.01
CA ILE A 305 9.22 3.11 -9.30
C ILE A 305 7.72 2.94 -9.39
N VAL A 306 7.25 1.75 -9.80
CA VAL A 306 5.83 1.42 -9.84
C VAL A 306 5.24 1.47 -8.43
N SER A 307 4.26 2.33 -8.24
CA SER A 307 3.57 2.55 -6.96
C SER A 307 2.17 1.98 -6.91
N GLU A 308 1.53 1.77 -8.06
CA GLU A 308 0.20 1.16 -8.14
C GLU A 308 0.03 0.41 -9.47
N VAL A 309 -0.61 -0.75 -9.42
CA VAL A 309 -1.08 -1.50 -10.59
C VAL A 309 -2.51 -1.93 -10.34
N PHE A 310 -3.40 -1.64 -11.29
CA PHE A 310 -4.79 -2.08 -11.21
C PHE A 310 -5.34 -2.40 -12.60
N THR A 311 -6.44 -3.14 -12.64
CA THR A 311 -7.13 -3.46 -13.89
C THR A 311 -8.47 -2.73 -13.92
N GLU A 312 -8.71 -1.95 -14.97
CA GLU A 312 -9.99 -1.29 -15.22
C GLU A 312 -11.07 -2.33 -15.55
N PRO A 313 -12.35 -1.98 -15.44
CA PRO A 313 -13.45 -2.89 -15.78
C PRO A 313 -13.44 -3.42 -17.23
N ASP A 314 -12.83 -2.68 -18.15
CA ASP A 314 -12.66 -3.08 -19.56
C ASP A 314 -11.45 -4.02 -19.79
N GLY A 315 -10.72 -4.37 -18.73
CA GLY A 315 -9.53 -5.21 -18.79
C GLY A 315 -8.21 -4.44 -19.01
N THR A 316 -8.24 -3.13 -19.15
CA THR A 316 -7.05 -2.30 -19.31
C THR A 316 -6.23 -2.30 -18.02
N ILE A 317 -4.94 -2.63 -18.12
CA ILE A 317 -4.01 -2.58 -16.98
C ILE A 317 -3.43 -1.18 -16.91
N ARG A 318 -3.65 -0.53 -15.77
CA ARG A 318 -3.10 0.78 -15.44
C ARG A 318 -1.92 0.64 -14.51
N ILE A 319 -0.90 1.43 -14.75
CA ILE A 319 0.33 1.46 -13.97
C ILE A 319 0.58 2.91 -13.56
N LYS A 320 0.80 3.11 -12.26
CA LYS A 320 1.23 4.41 -11.75
C LYS A 320 2.57 4.27 -11.06
N SER A 321 3.33 5.36 -11.03
CA SER A 321 4.69 5.36 -10.51
C SER A 321 5.00 6.59 -9.66
N ALA A 322 5.96 6.43 -8.75
CA ALA A 322 6.56 7.50 -7.96
C ALA A 322 7.87 7.95 -8.57
N SER A 323 8.12 9.27 -8.62
CA SER A 323 9.30 9.84 -9.26
C SER A 323 9.75 11.18 -8.69
N HIS A 324 11.04 11.50 -8.91
CA HIS A 324 11.60 12.85 -8.93
C HIS A 324 11.65 13.39 -10.36
N ASN A 325 11.72 14.70 -10.55
CA ASN A 325 11.71 15.41 -11.87
C ASN A 325 10.45 15.08 -12.69
N GLN A 326 9.39 15.38 -12.32
CA GLN A 326 7.99 15.15 -12.51
C GLN A 326 7.44 14.56 -11.22
N ASP A 327 7.72 15.27 -10.13
CA ASP A 327 7.45 14.81 -8.78
C ASP A 327 6.01 14.36 -8.62
N GLY A 328 5.84 13.17 -8.07
CA GLY A 328 4.52 12.62 -7.83
C GLY A 328 4.58 11.19 -7.28
N PRO A 329 3.62 10.84 -6.39
CA PRO A 329 3.57 9.50 -5.81
C PRO A 329 2.86 8.47 -6.70
N TYR A 330 2.00 8.94 -7.64
CA TYR A 330 1.10 8.12 -8.46
C TYR A 330 0.91 8.68 -9.87
N ARG A 331 2.01 8.89 -10.60
CA ARG A 331 1.98 9.39 -12.00
C ARG A 331 1.52 8.29 -12.94
N ASP A 332 0.48 8.53 -13.74
CA ASP A 332 -0.05 7.54 -14.68
C ASP A 332 0.89 7.36 -15.88
N LEU A 333 1.27 6.12 -16.16
CA LEU A 333 2.21 5.76 -17.22
C LEU A 333 1.68 6.16 -18.61
N ASP A 334 0.42 5.85 -18.88
CA ASP A 334 -0.16 6.11 -20.21
C ASP A 334 -0.31 7.61 -20.44
N GLU A 335 -0.69 8.39 -19.42
CA GLU A 335 -0.72 9.85 -19.50
C GLU A 335 0.67 10.42 -19.81
N MET A 336 1.72 9.90 -19.17
CA MET A 336 3.08 10.36 -19.38
C MET A 336 3.55 10.15 -20.82
N ILE A 337 3.29 9.00 -21.45
CA ILE A 337 3.80 8.68 -22.79
C ILE A 337 2.85 9.10 -23.93
N THR A 338 1.56 9.38 -23.66
CA THR A 338 0.60 9.73 -24.70
C THR A 338 0.16 11.19 -24.68
N VAL A 339 0.11 11.81 -23.49
CA VAL A 339 -0.36 13.18 -23.31
C VAL A 339 0.79 14.14 -23.07
N GLN A 340 1.66 13.83 -22.10
CA GLN A 340 2.77 14.71 -21.72
C GLN A 340 3.93 14.61 -22.73
N HIS A 341 4.19 13.41 -23.24
CA HIS A 341 5.23 13.15 -24.25
C HIS A 341 4.64 12.33 -25.42
N PRO A 342 3.82 12.93 -26.30
CA PRO A 342 3.17 12.23 -27.40
C PRO A 342 4.18 11.53 -28.32
N GLY A 343 4.05 10.23 -28.49
CA GLY A 343 4.99 9.38 -29.24
C GLY A 343 6.09 8.75 -28.39
N GLY A 344 6.09 9.03 -27.08
CA GLY A 344 6.98 8.36 -26.15
C GLY A 344 6.63 6.89 -25.93
N THR A 345 7.57 6.15 -25.39
CA THR A 345 7.42 4.73 -25.05
C THR A 345 8.01 4.44 -23.67
N ALA A 346 7.80 3.21 -23.18
CA ALA A 346 8.33 2.78 -21.89
C ALA A 346 8.69 1.28 -21.92
N TRP A 347 9.55 0.87 -21.00
CA TRP A 347 9.82 -0.52 -20.68
C TRP A 347 10.07 -0.70 -19.19
N PHE A 348 10.14 -1.93 -18.76
CA PHE A 348 10.21 -2.25 -17.35
C PHE A 348 11.42 -3.13 -17.04
N HIS A 349 11.96 -3.00 -15.83
CA HIS A 349 12.71 -4.04 -15.18
C HIS A 349 11.84 -4.57 -14.03
N THR A 350 11.32 -5.79 -14.20
CA THR A 350 10.49 -6.45 -13.20
C THR A 350 11.33 -7.34 -12.33
N PHE A 351 11.10 -7.33 -11.03
CA PHE A 351 11.73 -8.29 -10.12
C PHE A 351 11.11 -9.67 -10.31
N ASP A 352 11.93 -10.72 -10.33
CA ASP A 352 11.46 -12.09 -10.30
C ASP A 352 10.73 -12.38 -8.97
N ALA A 353 9.79 -13.36 -8.99
CA ALA A 353 8.98 -13.69 -7.82
C ALA A 353 9.78 -14.50 -6.78
#